data_c35d43581e5b5e91de3df4eea7c6a22a
#
_entry.id   c35d43581e5b5e91de3df4eea7c6a22a
#
_cell.length_a   1.000
_cell.length_b   1.000
_cell.length_c   1.000
_cell.angle_alpha   90.00
_cell.angle_beta   90.00
_cell.angle_gamma   90.00
#
_symmetry.space_group_name_H-M   'P 1'
#
loop_
_entity.id
_entity.type
_entity.pdbx_description
1 polymer ?
#
loop_
_entity_poly.entity_id
_entity_poly.type
_entity_poly.pdbx_seq_one_letter_code
_entity_poly.pdbx_strand_id
1 'polypeptide(L)'
;MSAVTNFLYRQITHIGRGVTLAQGLKMRLSGEENIPDKGGAVIVCNHTGYMDFLFGAFLAYRKRRLVRYLAKASIFQAPVAGQLFQVMGHVPVDRIDGGASIVKGIELAKNGELVGVFAEGTISRSFEIRSMRNGAARIAHGAGVPIIPQVIFGSQRIWTKGQKKHLGRTKTPVLITALEPYYTTGDFDADIAEVRRRMQEALEGLWAQYEEEFGPMPAGEYWVPARKGGGAPTLEEAEAQDSEVETERYRVRRLRDDLTNLKERVSEATVDLMRDRMALMKPGSNEETGTAEAGADAAEKDRPRTAPETLEWIKENLNSVVEEAMRGVEEGRDKVTGVMAQLKSDVMEAQASMTASSKEIFAGSVVEQGLLSAATQSRLIVSRLPHRVKAQYSEAPRVIVADQSALSMDNGEISTRLQEALTQLHPQVEEFVVLSPQGEVLDAAAFGDLPQSCWRIACSEGAEGVQFNDAPGGVVATASSPAEGLAAVVKKIGAEPKDLLFFANEPGDETFAEGGDGVAVRMVALETAPIEVIKAAQAVTYSTERYGMAEVLEAMARLQQEKK
;
A
#
# COMPACT_ATOMS: atom_id res chain seq x y z
N MET A 1 8.63 19.38 -28.19
CA MET A 1 9.84 18.50 -28.12
C MET A 1 10.88 18.98 -29.11
N SER A 2 12.20 18.79 -28.82
CA SER A 2 13.26 19.22 -29.73
C SER A 2 13.34 18.34 -30.98
N ALA A 3 13.86 18.88 -32.10
CA ALA A 3 14.10 18.12 -33.33
C ALA A 3 15.08 16.95 -33.08
N VAL A 4 16.06 17.13 -32.21
CA VAL A 4 17.04 16.10 -31.82
C VAL A 4 16.36 14.94 -31.11
N THR A 5 15.48 15.20 -30.13
CA THR A 5 14.73 14.20 -29.41
C THR A 5 13.88 13.35 -30.37
N ASN A 6 13.18 14.00 -31.31
CA ASN A 6 12.37 13.31 -32.30
C ASN A 6 13.22 12.48 -33.27
N PHE A 7 14.38 12.95 -33.64
CA PHE A 7 15.33 12.18 -34.46
C PHE A 7 15.81 10.95 -33.72
N LEU A 8 16.27 11.08 -32.48
CA LEU A 8 16.72 9.93 -31.68
C LEU A 8 15.59 8.90 -31.47
N TYR A 9 14.38 9.37 -31.18
CA TYR A 9 13.24 8.46 -31.05
C TYR A 9 13.00 7.67 -32.33
N ARG A 10 13.09 8.31 -33.51
CA ARG A 10 12.96 7.61 -34.80
C ARG A 10 14.02 6.54 -34.97
N GLN A 11 15.29 6.81 -34.58
CA GLN A 11 16.36 5.80 -34.65
C GLN A 11 16.06 4.61 -33.71
N ILE A 12 15.61 4.84 -32.49
CA ILE A 12 15.19 3.78 -31.56
C ILE A 12 14.05 2.95 -32.18
N THR A 13 13.09 3.59 -32.82
CA THR A 13 11.98 2.89 -33.49
C THR A 13 12.46 2.05 -34.68
N HIS A 14 13.43 2.55 -35.45
CA HIS A 14 14.07 1.78 -36.55
C HIS A 14 14.78 0.52 -36.01
N ILE A 15 15.52 0.65 -34.89
CA ILE A 15 16.17 -0.48 -34.24
C ILE A 15 15.10 -1.49 -33.75
N GLY A 16 14.03 -1.02 -33.11
CA GLY A 16 12.91 -1.88 -32.68
C GLY A 16 12.29 -2.67 -33.85
N ARG A 17 12.09 -2.02 -35.00
CA ARG A 17 11.64 -2.72 -36.22
C ARG A 17 12.65 -3.75 -36.71
N GLY A 18 13.92 -3.41 -36.68
CA GLY A 18 14.99 -4.36 -37.04
C GLY A 18 14.94 -5.61 -36.17
N VAL A 19 14.70 -5.45 -34.87
CA VAL A 19 14.54 -6.56 -33.91
C VAL A 19 13.31 -7.40 -34.28
N THR A 20 12.14 -6.81 -34.56
CA THR A 20 10.93 -7.56 -34.92
C THR A 20 11.10 -8.35 -36.23
N LEU A 21 11.83 -7.79 -37.21
CA LEU A 21 12.19 -8.49 -38.45
C LEU A 21 13.17 -9.66 -38.19
N ALA A 22 14.19 -9.45 -37.36
CA ALA A 22 15.13 -10.51 -36.99
C ALA A 22 14.44 -11.66 -36.23
N GLN A 23 13.45 -11.35 -35.38
CA GLN A 23 12.60 -12.34 -34.72
C GLN A 23 11.66 -13.06 -35.71
N GLY A 24 11.51 -12.55 -36.94
CA GLY A 24 10.63 -13.09 -37.97
C GLY A 24 9.14 -12.95 -37.63
N LEU A 25 8.75 -11.94 -36.85
CA LEU A 25 7.37 -11.76 -36.43
C LEU A 25 6.45 -11.57 -37.64
N LYS A 26 5.30 -12.26 -37.61
CA LYS A 26 4.26 -12.14 -38.65
C LYS A 26 3.28 -11.03 -38.26
N MET A 27 3.61 -9.80 -38.64
CA MET A 27 2.80 -8.62 -38.31
C MET A 27 1.56 -8.51 -39.20
N ARG A 28 0.39 -8.28 -38.59
CA ARG A 28 -0.86 -7.89 -39.27
C ARG A 28 -1.33 -6.56 -38.69
N LEU A 29 -1.38 -5.55 -39.52
CA LEU A 29 -1.71 -4.18 -39.11
C LEU A 29 -2.94 -3.70 -39.90
N SER A 30 -3.94 -3.18 -39.19
CA SER A 30 -5.17 -2.61 -39.77
C SER A 30 -5.64 -1.36 -39.02
N GLY A 31 -6.49 -0.55 -39.64
CA GLY A 31 -6.99 0.68 -39.01
C GLY A 31 -5.98 1.83 -38.98
N GLU A 32 -4.95 1.80 -39.80
CA GLU A 32 -3.93 2.88 -39.87
C GLU A 32 -4.54 4.23 -40.28
N GLU A 33 -5.62 4.21 -41.06
CA GLU A 33 -6.40 5.37 -41.45
C GLU A 33 -7.00 6.13 -40.27
N ASN A 34 -7.27 5.45 -39.17
CA ASN A 34 -7.81 6.02 -37.93
C ASN A 34 -6.76 6.81 -37.11
N ILE A 35 -5.48 6.63 -37.41
CA ILE A 35 -4.42 7.45 -36.80
C ILE A 35 -4.34 8.80 -37.53
N PRO A 36 -4.54 9.93 -36.84
CA PRO A 36 -4.53 11.25 -37.50
C PRO A 36 -3.13 11.60 -38.02
N ASP A 37 -3.05 12.11 -39.24
CA ASP A 37 -1.78 12.58 -39.85
C ASP A 37 -1.24 13.83 -39.16
N LYS A 38 -2.13 14.66 -38.59
CA LYS A 38 -1.81 15.90 -37.85
C LYS A 38 -2.75 16.04 -36.66
N GLY A 39 -2.34 16.88 -35.72
CA GLY A 39 -3.11 17.10 -34.49
C GLY A 39 -2.85 16.04 -33.43
N GLY A 40 -3.38 16.25 -32.23
CA GLY A 40 -3.26 15.33 -31.12
C GLY A 40 -4.29 14.22 -31.14
N ALA A 41 -3.99 13.13 -30.47
CA ALA A 41 -4.95 12.09 -30.11
C ALA A 41 -4.46 11.32 -28.88
N VAL A 42 -5.36 10.64 -28.18
CA VAL A 42 -5.00 9.69 -27.11
C VAL A 42 -5.16 8.28 -27.64
N ILE A 43 -4.07 7.54 -27.75
CA ILE A 43 -4.08 6.13 -28.18
C ILE A 43 -4.23 5.27 -26.93
N VAL A 44 -5.36 4.57 -26.80
CA VAL A 44 -5.64 3.64 -25.72
C VAL A 44 -5.36 2.22 -26.20
N CYS A 45 -4.32 1.59 -25.64
CA CYS A 45 -3.95 0.21 -25.98
C CYS A 45 -4.28 -0.73 -24.83
N ASN A 46 -4.64 -1.99 -25.16
CA ASN A 46 -4.61 -3.07 -24.18
C ASN A 46 -3.17 -3.45 -23.84
N HIS A 47 -2.99 -4.11 -22.70
CA HIS A 47 -1.65 -4.40 -22.18
C HIS A 47 -1.50 -5.88 -21.84
N THR A 48 -0.88 -6.64 -22.73
CA THR A 48 -0.68 -8.10 -22.60
C THR A 48 0.78 -8.52 -22.55
N GLY A 49 1.72 -7.62 -22.90
CA GLY A 49 3.15 -7.90 -22.90
C GLY A 49 4.02 -6.68 -22.65
N TYR A 50 5.24 -6.90 -22.19
CA TYR A 50 6.21 -5.83 -21.94
C TYR A 50 6.65 -5.06 -23.18
N MET A 51 6.41 -5.64 -24.38
CA MET A 51 6.77 -5.02 -25.67
C MET A 51 5.60 -4.23 -26.31
N ASP A 52 4.46 -4.12 -25.63
CA ASP A 52 3.27 -3.48 -26.21
C ASP A 52 3.47 -2.01 -26.56
N PHE A 53 4.34 -1.30 -25.81
CA PHE A 53 4.68 0.08 -26.14
C PHE A 53 5.33 0.20 -27.54
N LEU A 54 6.11 -0.80 -27.97
CA LEU A 54 6.70 -0.86 -29.29
C LEU A 54 5.63 -1.22 -30.34
N PHE A 55 4.82 -2.23 -30.07
CA PHE A 55 3.77 -2.69 -30.99
C PHE A 55 2.69 -1.63 -31.16
N GLY A 56 2.25 -0.99 -30.09
CA GLY A 56 1.27 0.10 -30.12
C GLY A 56 1.73 1.33 -30.90
N ALA A 57 3.04 1.52 -31.06
CA ALA A 57 3.58 2.61 -31.88
C ALA A 57 3.63 2.29 -33.39
N PHE A 58 3.45 1.03 -33.83
CA PHE A 58 3.67 0.67 -35.24
C PHE A 58 2.72 1.38 -36.22
N LEU A 59 1.43 1.48 -35.91
CA LEU A 59 0.47 2.18 -36.77
C LEU A 59 0.78 3.66 -36.87
N ALA A 60 1.08 4.32 -35.74
CA ALA A 60 1.52 5.71 -35.73
C ALA A 60 2.82 5.92 -36.51
N TYR A 61 3.76 4.98 -36.39
CA TYR A 61 5.02 5.04 -37.13
C TYR A 61 4.83 5.00 -38.65
N ARG A 62 3.87 4.21 -39.16
CA ARG A 62 3.53 4.19 -40.60
C ARG A 62 3.04 5.54 -41.11
N LYS A 63 2.35 6.29 -40.25
CA LYS A 63 1.94 7.70 -40.46
C LYS A 63 3.08 8.70 -40.16
N ARG A 64 4.31 8.24 -39.92
CA ARG A 64 5.48 9.05 -39.51
C ARG A 64 5.25 9.83 -38.23
N ARG A 65 4.34 9.37 -37.37
CA ARG A 65 4.01 9.94 -36.07
C ARG A 65 4.72 9.18 -34.94
N LEU A 66 4.96 9.86 -33.85
CA LEU A 66 5.57 9.30 -32.62
C LEU A 66 4.54 9.31 -31.49
N VAL A 67 4.53 8.27 -30.67
CA VAL A 67 3.61 8.13 -29.54
C VAL A 67 4.37 8.42 -28.23
N ARG A 68 3.86 9.32 -27.40
CA ARG A 68 4.39 9.62 -26.06
C ARG A 68 3.62 8.83 -25.03
N TYR A 69 4.20 7.75 -24.56
CA TYR A 69 3.52 6.88 -23.59
C TYR A 69 3.56 7.44 -22.17
N LEU A 70 2.45 7.32 -21.47
CA LEU A 70 2.40 7.42 -20.03
C LEU A 70 2.90 6.10 -19.45
N ALA A 71 4.04 6.11 -18.75
CA ALA A 71 4.69 4.91 -18.25
C ALA A 71 5.04 5.03 -16.75
N LYS A 72 5.06 3.91 -16.06
CA LYS A 72 5.34 3.84 -14.62
C LYS A 72 6.64 4.58 -14.27
N ALA A 73 6.61 5.47 -13.27
CA ALA A 73 7.76 6.28 -12.85
C ALA A 73 9.03 5.47 -12.56
N SER A 74 8.90 4.25 -11.99
CA SER A 74 10.06 3.39 -11.71
C SER A 74 10.82 2.91 -12.97
N ILE A 75 10.21 2.94 -14.17
CA ILE A 75 10.92 2.60 -15.42
C ILE A 75 11.98 3.67 -15.74
N PHE A 76 11.69 4.93 -15.41
CA PHE A 76 12.61 6.04 -15.64
C PHE A 76 13.85 6.01 -14.73
N GLN A 77 13.81 5.24 -13.65
CA GLN A 77 14.95 5.04 -12.75
C GLN A 77 15.87 3.89 -13.19
N ALA A 78 15.44 3.06 -14.14
CA ALA A 78 16.25 1.97 -14.66
C ALA A 78 17.42 2.50 -15.51
N PRO A 79 18.67 2.00 -15.34
CA PRO A 79 19.87 2.61 -15.91
C PRO A 79 19.84 2.83 -17.43
N VAL A 80 19.32 1.89 -18.20
CA VAL A 80 19.25 1.97 -19.68
C VAL A 80 17.85 2.34 -20.15
N ALA A 81 16.83 1.64 -19.65
CA ALA A 81 15.45 1.89 -20.05
C ALA A 81 14.97 3.30 -19.67
N GLY A 82 15.39 3.81 -18.51
CA GLY A 82 15.03 5.16 -18.06
C GLY A 82 15.55 6.25 -19.00
N GLN A 83 16.81 6.17 -19.42
CA GLN A 83 17.38 7.10 -20.37
C GLN A 83 16.67 7.06 -21.73
N LEU A 84 16.36 5.85 -22.23
CA LEU A 84 15.62 5.68 -23.48
C LEU A 84 14.22 6.30 -23.38
N PHE A 85 13.48 6.05 -22.28
CA PHE A 85 12.15 6.59 -22.06
C PHE A 85 12.16 8.13 -21.94
N GLN A 86 13.17 8.70 -21.30
CA GLN A 86 13.36 10.17 -21.25
C GLN A 86 13.63 10.75 -22.63
N VAL A 87 14.57 10.17 -23.38
CA VAL A 87 14.92 10.61 -24.74
C VAL A 87 13.73 10.49 -25.69
N MET A 88 12.91 9.44 -25.54
CA MET A 88 11.69 9.27 -26.33
C MET A 88 10.57 10.23 -25.90
N GLY A 89 10.74 11.00 -24.83
CA GLY A 89 9.76 11.96 -24.33
C GLY A 89 8.51 11.30 -23.75
N HIS A 90 8.66 10.12 -23.20
CA HIS A 90 7.59 9.46 -22.44
C HIS A 90 7.36 10.19 -21.12
N VAL A 91 6.17 10.04 -20.53
CA VAL A 91 5.74 10.74 -19.32
C VAL A 91 5.73 9.78 -18.14
N PRO A 92 6.47 10.08 -17.05
CA PRO A 92 6.39 9.26 -15.85
C PRO A 92 5.02 9.42 -15.17
N VAL A 93 4.42 8.31 -14.81
CA VAL A 93 3.16 8.26 -14.06
C VAL A 93 3.44 7.78 -12.64
N ASP A 94 3.10 8.61 -11.67
CA ASP A 94 2.87 8.13 -10.32
C ASP A 94 1.46 7.54 -10.24
N ARG A 95 1.36 6.31 -9.78
CA ARG A 95 0.07 5.60 -9.69
C ARG A 95 -0.77 6.03 -8.49
N ILE A 96 -0.17 6.76 -7.56
CA ILE A 96 -0.86 7.29 -6.37
C ILE A 96 -1.41 8.68 -6.69
N ASP A 97 -0.57 9.55 -7.27
CA ASP A 97 -0.98 10.88 -7.74
C ASP A 97 -0.85 10.96 -9.26
N GLY A 98 -1.87 10.49 -9.95
CA GLY A 98 -1.96 10.55 -11.42
C GLY A 98 -2.23 11.94 -11.98
N GLY A 99 -2.55 12.92 -11.14
CA GLY A 99 -2.99 14.25 -11.57
C GLY A 99 -1.97 14.96 -12.46
N ALA A 100 -0.70 14.99 -12.04
CA ALA A 100 0.38 15.62 -12.78
C ALA A 100 0.60 15.00 -14.18
N SER A 101 0.47 13.67 -14.29
CA SER A 101 0.61 12.97 -15.57
C SER A 101 -0.56 13.22 -16.52
N ILE A 102 -1.79 13.40 -15.99
CA ILE A 102 -2.96 13.81 -16.78
C ILE A 102 -2.75 15.21 -17.35
N VAL A 103 -2.33 16.17 -16.52
CA VAL A 103 -2.02 17.54 -16.97
C VAL A 103 -0.97 17.53 -18.07
N LYS A 104 0.11 16.77 -17.91
CA LYS A 104 1.17 16.64 -18.93
C LYS A 104 0.67 15.95 -20.19
N GLY A 105 -0.20 14.96 -20.08
CA GLY A 105 -0.86 14.30 -21.21
C GLY A 105 -1.73 15.27 -22.01
N ILE A 106 -2.52 16.11 -21.33
CA ILE A 106 -3.33 17.17 -21.94
C ILE A 106 -2.45 18.15 -22.72
N GLU A 107 -1.35 18.62 -22.11
CA GLU A 107 -0.40 19.54 -22.76
C GLU A 107 0.16 18.92 -24.06
N LEU A 108 0.64 17.68 -24.00
CA LEU A 108 1.19 17.00 -25.17
C LEU A 108 0.15 16.84 -26.28
N ALA A 109 -1.07 16.41 -25.95
CA ALA A 109 -2.13 16.24 -26.91
C ALA A 109 -2.56 17.57 -27.55
N LYS A 110 -2.67 18.66 -26.76
CA LYS A 110 -2.91 20.03 -27.27
C LYS A 110 -1.83 20.51 -28.23
N ASN A 111 -0.58 20.11 -27.98
CA ASN A 111 0.55 20.42 -28.84
C ASN A 111 0.65 19.51 -30.08
N GLY A 112 -0.37 18.72 -30.36
CA GLY A 112 -0.46 17.87 -31.53
C GLY A 112 0.29 16.55 -31.43
N GLU A 113 0.75 16.11 -30.26
CA GLU A 113 1.41 14.82 -30.06
C GLU A 113 0.36 13.70 -29.89
N LEU A 114 0.75 12.47 -30.23
CA LEU A 114 -0.02 11.28 -29.88
C LEU A 114 0.36 10.81 -28.48
N VAL A 115 -0.60 10.72 -27.58
CA VAL A 115 -0.41 10.30 -26.19
C VAL A 115 -0.86 8.86 -26.02
N GLY A 116 0.08 7.93 -25.74
CA GLY A 116 -0.22 6.51 -25.55
C GLY A 116 -0.54 6.19 -24.08
N VAL A 117 -1.63 5.49 -23.85
CA VAL A 117 -2.10 5.12 -22.52
C VAL A 117 -2.47 3.63 -22.48
N PHE A 118 -1.88 2.90 -21.54
CA PHE A 118 -2.34 1.57 -21.16
C PHE A 118 -3.34 1.73 -20.00
N ALA A 119 -4.62 1.94 -20.34
CA ALA A 119 -5.65 2.32 -19.38
C ALA A 119 -5.93 1.24 -18.30
N GLU A 120 -5.57 -0.01 -18.58
CA GLU A 120 -5.64 -1.14 -17.64
C GLU A 120 -4.67 -1.00 -16.46
N GLY A 121 -3.64 -0.16 -16.57
CA GLY A 121 -2.67 0.12 -15.52
C GLY A 121 -1.67 -1.01 -15.21
N THR A 122 -1.88 -2.24 -15.69
CA THR A 122 -0.97 -3.40 -15.55
C THR A 122 -1.12 -4.33 -16.73
N ILE A 123 -0.17 -5.24 -16.93
CA ILE A 123 -0.25 -6.30 -17.95
C ILE A 123 -1.35 -7.30 -17.54
N SER A 124 -2.34 -7.49 -18.41
CA SER A 124 -3.40 -8.48 -18.23
C SER A 124 -2.84 -9.91 -18.30
N ARG A 125 -3.05 -10.69 -17.23
CA ARG A 125 -2.65 -12.10 -17.20
C ARG A 125 -3.62 -13.02 -17.94
N SER A 126 -4.90 -12.59 -18.06
CA SER A 126 -5.95 -13.30 -18.82
C SER A 126 -5.83 -13.10 -20.33
N PHE A 127 -5.03 -12.10 -20.77
CA PHE A 127 -4.93 -11.62 -22.16
C PHE A 127 -6.27 -11.15 -22.76
N GLU A 128 -7.23 -10.86 -21.88
CA GLU A 128 -8.48 -10.19 -22.17
C GLU A 128 -8.42 -8.72 -21.74
N ILE A 129 -9.35 -7.88 -22.24
CA ILE A 129 -9.42 -6.47 -21.88
C ILE A 129 -9.98 -6.33 -20.46
N ARG A 130 -9.17 -5.84 -19.55
CA ARG A 130 -9.50 -5.62 -18.13
C ARG A 130 -10.34 -4.37 -17.92
N SER A 131 -10.70 -4.12 -16.65
CA SER A 131 -11.19 -2.83 -16.20
C SER A 131 -10.18 -1.72 -16.51
N MET A 132 -10.69 -0.55 -16.93
CA MET A 132 -9.86 0.58 -17.36
C MET A 132 -10.08 1.80 -16.48
N ARG A 133 -9.02 2.55 -16.24
CA ARG A 133 -9.06 3.83 -15.52
C ARG A 133 -9.41 4.96 -16.49
N ASN A 134 -10.17 5.95 -16.02
CA ASN A 134 -10.69 7.05 -16.86
C ASN A 134 -9.66 8.15 -17.22
N GLY A 135 -8.38 8.01 -16.83
CA GLY A 135 -7.33 9.00 -17.11
C GLY A 135 -7.18 9.33 -18.60
N ALA A 136 -7.35 8.34 -19.48
CA ALA A 136 -7.30 8.56 -20.94
C ALA A 136 -8.46 9.44 -21.43
N ALA A 137 -9.68 9.23 -20.92
CA ALA A 137 -10.84 10.06 -21.24
C ALA A 137 -10.66 11.50 -20.75
N ARG A 138 -10.11 11.68 -19.53
CA ARG A 138 -9.78 13.01 -18.99
C ARG A 138 -8.75 13.75 -19.86
N ILE A 139 -7.71 13.06 -20.33
CA ILE A 139 -6.70 13.66 -21.22
C ILE A 139 -7.34 14.06 -22.54
N ALA A 140 -8.09 13.18 -23.18
CA ALA A 140 -8.73 13.43 -24.47
C ALA A 140 -9.71 14.62 -24.39
N HIS A 141 -10.59 14.63 -23.40
CA HIS A 141 -11.55 15.70 -23.15
C HIS A 141 -10.85 17.04 -22.87
N GLY A 142 -9.89 17.06 -21.93
CA GLY A 142 -9.17 18.27 -21.55
C GLY A 142 -8.32 18.85 -22.67
N ALA A 143 -7.93 18.02 -23.65
CA ALA A 143 -7.19 18.46 -24.84
C ALA A 143 -8.10 18.77 -26.04
N GLY A 144 -9.39 18.36 -26.03
CA GLY A 144 -10.28 18.49 -27.17
C GLY A 144 -9.89 17.60 -28.35
N VAL A 145 -9.35 16.41 -28.09
CA VAL A 145 -8.86 15.47 -29.11
C VAL A 145 -9.56 14.11 -28.97
N PRO A 146 -9.61 13.29 -30.04
CA PRO A 146 -10.20 11.96 -29.96
C PRO A 146 -9.35 10.95 -29.18
N ILE A 147 -10.01 9.93 -28.64
CA ILE A 147 -9.40 8.66 -28.28
C ILE A 147 -9.36 7.76 -29.51
N ILE A 148 -8.22 7.14 -29.77
CA ILE A 148 -8.07 6.07 -30.76
C ILE A 148 -7.88 4.76 -29.99
N PRO A 149 -8.91 3.93 -29.86
CA PRO A 149 -8.75 2.62 -29.26
C PRO A 149 -7.91 1.72 -30.17
N GLN A 150 -6.94 1.01 -29.59
CA GLN A 150 -6.06 0.13 -30.34
C GLN A 150 -5.90 -1.19 -29.61
N VAL A 151 -6.00 -2.29 -30.34
CA VAL A 151 -5.94 -3.64 -29.78
C VAL A 151 -4.74 -4.39 -30.37
N ILE A 152 -4.01 -5.07 -29.47
CA ILE A 152 -2.83 -5.87 -29.79
C ILE A 152 -3.09 -7.30 -29.32
N PHE A 153 -2.82 -8.29 -30.20
CA PHE A 153 -2.86 -9.71 -29.88
C PHE A 153 -1.60 -10.41 -30.36
N GLY A 154 -1.05 -11.32 -29.57
CA GLY A 154 0.13 -12.10 -29.91
C GLY A 154 1.43 -11.65 -29.20
N SER A 155 1.48 -10.41 -28.69
CA SER A 155 2.65 -9.87 -27.99
C SER A 155 2.96 -10.64 -26.69
N GLN A 156 1.95 -11.19 -26.02
CA GLN A 156 2.08 -12.01 -24.81
C GLN A 156 2.94 -13.26 -25.00
N ARG A 157 3.05 -13.75 -26.23
CA ARG A 157 3.90 -14.92 -26.58
C ARG A 157 5.40 -14.58 -26.61
N ILE A 158 5.73 -13.30 -26.70
CA ILE A 158 7.12 -12.82 -26.79
C ILE A 158 7.67 -12.56 -25.39
N TRP A 159 6.96 -11.75 -24.60
CA TRP A 159 7.37 -11.46 -23.24
C TRP A 159 6.18 -10.90 -22.44
N THR A 160 5.68 -11.70 -21.51
CA THR A 160 4.58 -11.30 -20.63
C THR A 160 4.89 -11.57 -19.15
N LYS A 161 4.00 -11.13 -18.26
CA LYS A 161 4.14 -11.21 -16.81
C LYS A 161 4.09 -12.68 -16.34
N GLY A 162 5.10 -13.09 -15.55
CA GLY A 162 5.17 -14.43 -14.99
C GLY A 162 5.64 -15.53 -15.96
N GLN A 163 5.94 -15.18 -17.22
CA GLN A 163 6.39 -16.14 -18.22
C GLN A 163 7.83 -15.90 -18.68
N LYS A 164 8.47 -16.93 -19.22
CA LYS A 164 9.81 -16.84 -19.81
C LYS A 164 9.81 -15.94 -21.04
N LYS A 165 10.91 -15.25 -21.27
CA LYS A 165 11.10 -14.38 -22.45
C LYS A 165 11.40 -15.23 -23.68
N HIS A 166 10.71 -14.96 -24.79
CA HIS A 166 10.93 -15.59 -26.09
C HIS A 166 11.43 -14.56 -27.10
N LEU A 167 12.65 -14.06 -26.91
CA LEU A 167 13.24 -12.96 -27.71
C LEU A 167 14.00 -13.45 -28.95
N GLY A 168 14.08 -14.77 -29.18
CA GLY A 168 14.69 -15.35 -30.37
C GLY A 168 13.81 -15.27 -31.63
N ARG A 169 14.18 -16.02 -32.69
CA ARG A 169 13.41 -16.07 -33.94
C ARG A 169 12.17 -16.97 -33.80
N THR A 170 11.12 -16.43 -33.17
CA THR A 170 9.90 -17.15 -32.81
C THR A 170 8.88 -17.25 -33.95
N LYS A 171 8.97 -16.37 -34.96
CA LYS A 171 7.99 -16.22 -36.05
C LYS A 171 6.54 -16.01 -35.53
N THR A 172 6.41 -15.45 -34.35
CA THR A 172 5.12 -15.24 -33.67
C THR A 172 4.23 -14.31 -34.48
N PRO A 173 2.95 -14.66 -34.72
CA PRO A 173 1.96 -13.73 -35.24
C PRO A 173 1.66 -12.65 -34.20
N VAL A 174 1.66 -11.39 -34.67
CA VAL A 174 1.23 -10.23 -33.87
C VAL A 174 0.25 -9.42 -34.70
N LEU A 175 -0.98 -9.33 -34.22
CA LEU A 175 -2.08 -8.63 -34.88
C LEU A 175 -2.34 -7.32 -34.12
N ILE A 176 -2.50 -6.23 -34.85
CA ILE A 176 -2.71 -4.90 -34.28
C ILE A 176 -3.78 -4.18 -35.12
N THR A 177 -4.81 -3.68 -34.46
CA THR A 177 -5.84 -2.88 -35.12
C THR A 177 -6.10 -1.59 -34.34
N ALA A 178 -6.24 -0.46 -35.06
CA ALA A 178 -6.75 0.78 -34.49
C ALA A 178 -8.20 0.97 -34.93
N LEU A 179 -9.06 1.33 -33.98
CA LEU A 179 -10.49 1.53 -34.21
C LEU A 179 -10.76 2.99 -34.56
N GLU A 180 -11.98 3.24 -35.04
CA GLU A 180 -12.46 4.59 -35.32
C GLU A 180 -12.32 5.52 -34.12
N PRO A 181 -11.99 6.80 -34.36
CA PRO A 181 -11.86 7.80 -33.32
C PRO A 181 -13.13 7.91 -32.46
N TYR A 182 -12.94 7.98 -31.14
CA TYR A 182 -14.00 8.20 -30.19
C TYR A 182 -13.82 9.58 -29.52
N TYR A 183 -14.87 10.40 -29.56
CA TYR A 183 -14.89 11.71 -28.90
C TYR A 183 -15.62 11.61 -27.56
N THR A 184 -14.99 12.09 -26.51
CA THR A 184 -15.51 12.01 -25.15
C THR A 184 -16.72 12.92 -24.94
N THR A 185 -17.68 12.45 -24.16
CA THR A 185 -18.92 13.17 -23.81
C THR A 185 -18.74 14.10 -22.60
N GLY A 186 -17.72 13.82 -21.75
CA GLY A 186 -17.50 14.45 -20.47
C GLY A 186 -17.91 13.58 -19.26
N ASP A 187 -18.67 12.52 -19.49
CA ASP A 187 -18.82 11.43 -18.51
C ASP A 187 -17.68 10.43 -18.69
N PHE A 188 -16.60 10.65 -17.95
CA PHE A 188 -15.35 9.91 -18.15
C PHE A 188 -15.44 8.42 -17.86
N ASP A 189 -16.35 8.00 -16.99
CA ASP A 189 -16.54 6.60 -16.66
C ASP A 189 -17.37 5.90 -17.75
N ALA A 190 -18.42 6.55 -18.26
CA ALA A 190 -19.16 6.07 -19.42
C ALA A 190 -18.29 6.06 -20.68
N ASP A 191 -17.50 7.10 -20.91
CA ASP A 191 -16.60 7.21 -22.06
C ASP A 191 -15.59 6.05 -22.10
N ILE A 192 -14.93 5.76 -20.96
CA ILE A 192 -13.92 4.68 -20.90
C ILE A 192 -14.56 3.29 -20.97
N ALA A 193 -15.77 3.13 -20.44
CA ALA A 193 -16.54 1.89 -20.55
C ALA A 193 -16.89 1.58 -22.02
N GLU A 194 -17.30 2.59 -22.80
CA GLU A 194 -17.59 2.45 -24.24
C GLU A 194 -16.31 2.14 -25.03
N VAL A 195 -15.20 2.82 -24.74
CA VAL A 195 -13.89 2.51 -25.34
C VAL A 195 -13.51 1.05 -25.06
N ARG A 196 -13.66 0.60 -23.80
CA ARG A 196 -13.40 -0.78 -23.40
C ARG A 196 -14.26 -1.78 -24.17
N ARG A 197 -15.56 -1.53 -24.30
CA ARG A 197 -16.50 -2.39 -25.02
C ARG A 197 -16.08 -2.56 -26.50
N ARG A 198 -15.75 -1.45 -27.18
CA ARG A 198 -15.26 -1.49 -28.57
C ARG A 198 -13.96 -2.29 -28.69
N MET A 199 -13.05 -2.12 -27.76
CA MET A 199 -11.78 -2.87 -27.76
C MET A 199 -12.02 -4.37 -27.50
N GLN A 200 -12.99 -4.74 -26.66
CA GLN A 200 -13.35 -6.15 -26.46
C GLN A 200 -13.88 -6.79 -27.75
N GLU A 201 -14.77 -6.12 -28.44
CA GLU A 201 -15.28 -6.58 -29.75
C GLU A 201 -14.17 -6.71 -30.78
N ALA A 202 -13.26 -5.75 -30.84
CA ALA A 202 -12.11 -5.82 -31.75
C ALA A 202 -11.14 -6.96 -31.39
N LEU A 203 -10.94 -7.27 -30.11
CA LEU A 203 -10.13 -8.41 -29.68
C LEU A 203 -10.73 -9.74 -30.15
N GLU A 204 -12.07 -9.89 -30.07
CA GLU A 204 -12.76 -11.07 -30.66
C GLU A 204 -12.49 -11.19 -32.15
N GLY A 205 -12.55 -10.05 -32.87
CA GLY A 205 -12.25 -10.01 -34.31
C GLY A 205 -10.79 -10.42 -34.59
N LEU A 206 -9.84 -9.97 -33.79
CA LEU A 206 -8.44 -10.38 -33.93
C LEU A 206 -8.21 -11.88 -33.63
N TRP A 207 -8.95 -12.44 -32.67
CA TRP A 207 -8.88 -13.89 -32.41
C TRP A 207 -9.43 -14.69 -33.58
N ALA A 208 -10.55 -14.27 -34.16
CA ALA A 208 -11.13 -14.91 -35.38
C ALA A 208 -10.15 -14.82 -36.56
N GLN A 209 -9.56 -13.63 -36.80
CA GLN A 209 -8.54 -13.45 -37.85
C GLN A 209 -7.30 -14.33 -37.59
N TYR A 210 -6.88 -14.43 -36.33
CA TYR A 210 -5.74 -15.30 -35.98
C TYR A 210 -6.04 -16.75 -36.33
N GLU A 211 -7.22 -17.26 -35.94
CA GLU A 211 -7.63 -18.65 -36.21
C GLU A 211 -7.79 -18.94 -37.71
N GLU A 212 -8.28 -17.97 -38.47
CA GLU A 212 -8.38 -18.08 -39.92
C GLU A 212 -7.01 -18.15 -40.61
N GLU A 213 -6.08 -17.27 -40.23
CA GLU A 213 -4.77 -17.16 -40.91
C GLU A 213 -3.72 -18.16 -40.42
N PHE A 214 -3.76 -18.54 -39.15
CA PHE A 214 -2.68 -19.30 -38.47
C PHE A 214 -3.17 -20.62 -37.88
N GLY A 215 -4.44 -20.95 -38.01
CA GLY A 215 -5.08 -22.13 -37.46
C GLY A 215 -5.57 -21.94 -36.01
N PRO A 216 -6.30 -22.92 -35.48
CA PRO A 216 -6.93 -22.83 -34.17
C PRO A 216 -5.87 -22.60 -33.08
N MET A 217 -6.25 -21.84 -32.06
CA MET A 217 -5.41 -21.62 -30.91
C MET A 217 -5.24 -22.94 -30.14
N PRO A 218 -4.00 -23.35 -29.81
CA PRO A 218 -3.77 -24.63 -29.13
C PRO A 218 -4.33 -24.60 -27.70
N ALA A 219 -5.12 -25.62 -27.37
CA ALA A 219 -5.72 -25.75 -26.05
C ALA A 219 -4.66 -25.90 -24.94
N GLY A 220 -4.93 -25.28 -23.78
CA GLY A 220 -4.07 -25.36 -22.60
C GLY A 220 -2.79 -24.52 -22.65
N GLU A 221 -2.48 -23.88 -23.78
CA GLU A 221 -1.30 -23.01 -23.87
C GLU A 221 -1.46 -21.75 -22.99
N TYR A 222 -0.41 -21.36 -22.26
CA TYR A 222 -0.40 -20.26 -21.30
C TYR A 222 -0.81 -18.89 -21.90
N TRP A 223 -0.59 -18.70 -23.19
CA TRP A 223 -0.83 -17.44 -23.89
C TRP A 223 -2.24 -17.34 -24.51
N VAL A 224 -3.00 -18.43 -24.50
CA VAL A 224 -4.37 -18.50 -25.00
C VAL A 224 -5.33 -18.17 -23.86
N PRO A 225 -6.29 -17.24 -24.07
CA PRO A 225 -7.29 -16.91 -23.06
C PRO A 225 -8.12 -18.12 -22.59
N ALA A 226 -8.47 -18.17 -21.33
CA ALA A 226 -9.24 -19.29 -20.74
C ALA A 226 -10.54 -19.58 -21.51
N ARG A 227 -11.29 -18.56 -21.92
CA ARG A 227 -12.53 -18.73 -22.68
C ARG A 227 -12.34 -19.20 -24.13
N LYS A 228 -11.10 -19.26 -24.61
CA LYS A 228 -10.71 -19.89 -25.88
C LYS A 228 -10.09 -21.28 -25.64
N GLY A 229 -10.26 -21.86 -24.45
CA GLY A 229 -9.71 -23.15 -24.07
C GLY A 229 -8.23 -23.13 -23.72
N GLY A 230 -7.64 -21.98 -23.46
CA GLY A 230 -6.24 -21.82 -23.12
C GLY A 230 -5.91 -22.03 -21.64
N GLY A 231 -4.62 -21.95 -21.33
CA GLY A 231 -4.07 -22.08 -19.99
C GLY A 231 -3.85 -20.74 -19.26
N ALA A 232 -4.29 -19.60 -19.84
CA ALA A 232 -4.31 -18.33 -19.13
C ALA A 232 -5.37 -18.36 -18.02
N PRO A 233 -5.17 -17.63 -16.91
CA PRO A 233 -6.23 -17.46 -15.92
C PRO A 233 -7.45 -16.75 -16.53
N THR A 234 -8.63 -17.00 -15.97
CA THR A 234 -9.82 -16.22 -16.31
C THR A 234 -9.62 -14.73 -15.99
N LEU A 235 -10.44 -13.87 -16.56
CA LEU A 235 -10.36 -12.44 -16.27
C LEU A 235 -10.54 -12.16 -14.77
N GLU A 236 -11.47 -12.85 -14.12
CA GLU A 236 -11.76 -12.72 -12.69
C GLU A 236 -10.57 -13.17 -11.82
N GLU A 237 -10.02 -14.36 -12.10
CA GLU A 237 -8.82 -14.85 -11.40
C GLU A 237 -7.62 -13.93 -11.59
N ALA A 238 -7.43 -13.37 -12.79
CA ALA A 238 -6.34 -12.44 -13.09
C ALA A 238 -6.52 -11.10 -12.35
N GLU A 239 -7.74 -10.58 -12.26
CA GLU A 239 -8.05 -9.36 -11.50
C GLU A 239 -7.87 -9.57 -9.99
N ALA A 240 -8.29 -10.71 -9.45
CA ALA A 240 -8.06 -11.06 -8.04
C ALA A 240 -6.57 -11.13 -7.70
N GLN A 241 -5.76 -11.85 -8.50
CA GLN A 241 -4.30 -11.95 -8.32
C GLN A 241 -3.60 -10.58 -8.39
N ASP A 242 -4.02 -9.72 -9.31
CA ASP A 242 -3.41 -8.40 -9.46
C ASP A 242 -3.84 -7.43 -8.36
N SER A 243 -5.06 -7.53 -7.84
CA SER A 243 -5.54 -6.78 -6.68
C SER A 243 -4.73 -7.12 -5.43
N GLU A 244 -4.46 -8.38 -5.18
CA GLU A 244 -3.62 -8.83 -4.07
C GLU A 244 -2.19 -8.25 -4.18
N VAL A 245 -1.57 -8.36 -5.35
CA VAL A 245 -0.22 -7.80 -5.60
C VAL A 245 -0.21 -6.27 -5.51
N GLU A 246 -1.26 -5.58 -5.94
CA GLU A 246 -1.34 -4.12 -5.86
C GLU A 246 -1.50 -3.65 -4.40
N THR A 247 -2.31 -4.35 -3.61
CA THR A 247 -2.47 -4.12 -2.18
C THR A 247 -1.15 -4.29 -1.44
N GLU A 248 -0.41 -5.38 -1.69
CA GLU A 248 0.88 -5.62 -1.07
C GLU A 248 1.93 -4.55 -1.45
N ARG A 249 1.99 -4.16 -2.72
CA ARG A 249 2.88 -3.08 -3.17
C ARG A 249 2.53 -1.73 -2.57
N TYR A 250 1.24 -1.45 -2.39
CA TYR A 250 0.78 -0.23 -1.72
C TYR A 250 1.23 -0.21 -0.26
N ARG A 251 1.10 -1.33 0.46
CA ARG A 251 1.58 -1.49 1.84
C ARG A 251 3.07 -1.23 1.97
N VAL A 252 3.89 -1.89 1.11
CA VAL A 252 5.35 -1.72 1.12
C VAL A 252 5.76 -0.28 0.81
N ARG A 253 5.11 0.37 -0.17
CA ARG A 253 5.42 1.77 -0.51
C ARG A 253 5.08 2.70 0.65
N ARG A 254 3.92 2.51 1.26
CA ARG A 254 3.49 3.33 2.39
C ARG A 254 4.42 3.19 3.60
N LEU A 255 4.88 1.97 3.88
CA LEU A 255 5.91 1.73 4.89
C LEU A 255 7.19 2.52 4.60
N ARG A 256 7.62 2.56 3.34
CA ARG A 256 8.79 3.37 2.93
C ARG A 256 8.56 4.86 3.16
N ASP A 257 7.39 5.38 2.75
CA ASP A 257 7.05 6.80 2.91
C ASP A 257 6.95 7.16 4.40
N ASP A 258 6.34 6.31 5.23
CA ASP A 258 6.27 6.48 6.69
C ASP A 258 7.67 6.48 7.34
N LEU A 259 8.59 5.60 6.91
CA LEU A 259 9.99 5.57 7.38
C LEU A 259 10.77 6.82 6.94
N THR A 260 10.55 7.31 5.73
CA THR A 260 11.18 8.54 5.23
C THR A 260 10.73 9.75 6.04
N ASN A 261 9.41 9.88 6.26
CA ASN A 261 8.84 10.96 7.08
C ASN A 261 9.34 10.90 8.53
N LEU A 262 9.52 9.71 9.09
CA LEU A 262 10.09 9.53 10.42
C LEU A 262 11.54 10.04 10.48
N LYS A 263 12.35 9.71 9.49
CA LYS A 263 13.74 10.18 9.37
C LYS A 263 13.81 11.72 9.33
N GLU A 264 12.95 12.37 8.52
CA GLU A 264 12.89 13.82 8.41
C GLU A 264 12.50 14.47 9.74
N ARG A 265 11.44 13.99 10.40
CA ARG A 265 10.98 14.52 11.71
C ARG A 265 12.01 14.38 12.82
N VAL A 266 12.73 13.27 12.88
CA VAL A 266 13.80 13.09 13.86
C VAL A 266 14.97 14.02 13.56
N SER A 267 15.31 14.21 12.28
CA SER A 267 16.35 15.17 11.88
C SER A 267 15.97 16.61 12.26
N GLU A 268 14.72 17.04 12.01
CA GLU A 268 14.23 18.35 12.39
C GLU A 268 14.23 18.57 13.90
N ALA A 269 13.72 17.62 14.68
CA ALA A 269 13.72 17.67 16.14
C ALA A 269 15.14 17.79 16.71
N THR A 270 16.13 17.10 16.10
CA THR A 270 17.54 17.18 16.50
C THR A 270 18.13 18.57 16.21
N VAL A 271 17.80 19.16 15.04
CA VAL A 271 18.25 20.53 14.67
C VAL A 271 17.67 21.57 15.61
N ASP A 272 16.38 21.47 15.93
CA ASP A 272 15.70 22.43 16.81
C ASP A 272 16.27 22.39 18.24
N LEU A 273 16.56 21.20 18.77
CA LEU A 273 17.22 21.06 20.05
C LEU A 273 18.63 21.69 20.07
N MET A 274 19.40 21.50 18.99
CA MET A 274 20.73 22.14 18.87
C MET A 274 20.61 23.66 18.83
N ARG A 275 19.60 24.20 18.15
CA ARG A 275 19.32 25.62 18.07
C ARG A 275 18.95 26.20 19.43
N ASP A 276 18.04 25.58 20.16
CA ASP A 276 17.59 26.02 21.50
C ASP A 276 18.73 26.00 22.51
N ARG A 277 19.61 24.99 22.42
CA ARG A 277 20.78 24.90 23.28
C ARG A 277 21.84 25.96 22.96
N MET A 278 22.12 26.25 21.69
CA MET A 278 22.99 27.37 21.32
C MET A 278 22.44 28.71 21.81
N ALA A 279 21.12 28.88 21.83
CA ALA A 279 20.47 30.09 22.37
C ALA A 279 20.62 30.22 23.89
N LEU A 280 20.70 29.10 24.61
CA LEU A 280 20.88 29.07 26.07
C LEU A 280 22.37 29.22 26.51
N MET A 281 23.35 28.95 25.63
CA MET A 281 24.76 29.19 25.89
C MET A 281 25.07 30.68 25.80
N LYS A 282 24.98 31.40 26.93
CA LYS A 282 25.54 32.76 27.04
C LYS A 282 27.06 32.69 26.86
N PRO A 283 27.67 33.60 26.08
CA PRO A 283 29.14 33.65 26.00
C PRO A 283 29.71 34.10 27.37
N GLY A 284 30.31 33.16 28.11
CA GLY A 284 31.04 33.53 29.33
C GLY A 284 31.07 32.56 30.51
N SER A 285 30.67 31.31 30.43
CA SER A 285 30.89 30.35 31.51
C SER A 285 31.89 29.24 31.14
N ASN A 286 33.13 29.41 31.58
CA ASN A 286 34.11 28.34 31.61
C ASN A 286 33.73 27.35 32.73
N GLU A 287 33.25 26.17 32.40
CA GLU A 287 33.15 25.07 33.33
C GLU A 287 34.43 24.20 33.25
N GLU A 288 35.04 24.05 34.39
CA GLU A 288 36.28 23.28 34.62
C GLU A 288 36.07 21.80 34.30
N THR A 289 37.01 21.27 33.50
CA THR A 289 37.14 19.83 33.22
C THR A 289 37.65 19.10 34.47
N GLY A 290 36.79 18.39 35.16
CA GLY A 290 37.18 17.41 36.18
C GLY A 290 37.73 16.16 35.51
N THR A 291 39.01 15.88 35.78
CA THR A 291 39.74 14.67 35.41
C THR A 291 39.19 13.46 36.18
N ALA A 292 38.69 12.44 35.52
CA ALA A 292 38.45 11.12 36.08
C ALA A 292 39.28 10.08 35.31
N GLU A 293 39.91 9.24 36.09
CA GLU A 293 41.00 8.30 35.77
C GLU A 293 40.58 7.18 34.80
N ALA A 294 41.61 6.71 34.10
CA ALA A 294 41.56 5.67 33.08
C ALA A 294 41.37 4.26 33.65
N GLY A 295 40.57 3.48 32.97
CA GLY A 295 40.53 2.02 33.10
C GLY A 295 39.23 1.39 32.67
N ALA A 296 39.00 1.24 31.37
CA ALA A 296 37.99 0.32 30.83
C ALA A 296 38.22 0.04 29.33
N ASP A 297 37.83 -1.14 28.93
CA ASP A 297 38.09 -1.83 27.66
C ASP A 297 37.75 -1.06 26.36
N ALA A 298 38.36 -1.48 25.25
CA ALA A 298 38.30 -0.85 23.93
C ALA A 298 36.88 -0.67 23.34
N ALA A 299 35.89 -1.38 23.86
CA ALA A 299 34.47 -1.23 23.47
C ALA A 299 33.77 -0.02 24.12
N GLU A 300 34.39 0.62 25.10
CA GLU A 300 33.84 1.75 25.85
C GLU A 300 34.29 3.12 25.31
N LYS A 301 35.15 3.14 24.30
CA LYS A 301 35.71 4.39 23.73
C LYS A 301 34.75 5.16 22.81
N ASP A 302 33.75 4.51 22.25
CA ASP A 302 32.82 5.12 21.27
C ASP A 302 31.49 5.55 21.89
N ARG A 303 31.33 5.51 23.20
CA ARG A 303 30.08 5.94 23.86
C ARG A 303 30.07 7.43 24.13
N PRO A 304 28.98 8.13 23.80
CA PRO A 304 28.87 9.57 23.99
C PRO A 304 28.85 9.92 25.49
N ARG A 305 29.71 10.84 25.90
CA ARG A 305 29.84 11.29 27.31
C ARG A 305 29.08 12.59 27.58
N THR A 306 28.71 13.32 26.55
CA THR A 306 27.99 14.60 26.62
C THR A 306 26.68 14.55 25.87
N ALA A 307 25.73 15.42 26.21
CA ALA A 307 24.45 15.49 25.51
C ALA A 307 24.57 15.80 24.01
N PRO A 308 25.51 16.66 23.54
CA PRO A 308 25.76 16.83 22.11
C PRO A 308 26.26 15.57 21.40
N GLU A 309 27.24 14.87 22.03
CA GLU A 309 27.76 13.62 21.47
C GLU A 309 26.70 12.52 21.42
N THR A 310 25.86 12.44 22.44
CA THR A 310 24.71 11.51 22.45
C THR A 310 23.72 11.80 21.32
N LEU A 311 23.46 13.05 21.02
CA LEU A 311 22.57 13.45 19.93
C LEU A 311 23.13 13.13 18.54
N GLU A 312 24.43 13.39 18.31
CA GLU A 312 25.07 13.01 17.05
C GLU A 312 25.14 11.48 16.92
N TRP A 313 25.47 10.76 17.98
CA TRP A 313 25.47 9.31 18.00
C TRP A 313 24.06 8.71 17.72
N ILE A 314 22.98 9.26 18.32
CA ILE A 314 21.60 8.87 18.06
C ILE A 314 21.25 9.13 16.60
N LYS A 315 21.63 10.28 16.04
CA LYS A 315 21.35 10.67 14.66
C LYS A 315 22.05 9.74 13.66
N GLU A 316 23.32 9.42 13.89
CA GLU A 316 24.09 8.50 13.04
C GLU A 316 23.52 7.08 13.10
N ASN A 317 23.25 6.58 14.31
CA ASN A 317 22.69 5.24 14.48
C ASN A 317 21.24 5.14 13.97
N LEU A 318 20.40 6.17 14.17
CA LEU A 318 19.04 6.19 13.64
C LEU A 318 19.04 6.18 12.11
N ASN A 319 19.94 6.92 11.46
CA ASN A 319 20.07 6.88 10.01
C ASN A 319 20.44 5.48 9.50
N SER A 320 21.42 4.83 10.15
CA SER A 320 21.82 3.47 9.83
C SER A 320 20.67 2.46 10.01
N VAL A 321 19.93 2.58 11.12
CA VAL A 321 18.78 1.72 11.42
C VAL A 321 17.63 1.92 10.44
N VAL A 322 17.32 3.16 10.08
CA VAL A 322 16.28 3.45 9.08
C VAL A 322 16.67 2.91 7.70
N GLU A 323 17.95 3.05 7.30
CA GLU A 323 18.45 2.51 6.03
C GLU A 323 18.42 0.97 6.01
N GLU A 324 18.75 0.31 7.11
CA GLU A 324 18.68 -1.14 7.23
C GLU A 324 17.22 -1.64 7.27
N ALA A 325 16.33 -0.92 7.97
CA ALA A 325 14.90 -1.20 7.98
C ALA A 325 14.28 -1.04 6.57
N MET A 326 14.64 0.02 5.84
CA MET A 326 14.20 0.23 4.47
C MET A 326 14.69 -0.89 3.55
N ARG A 327 15.95 -1.33 3.71
CA ARG A 327 16.51 -2.47 2.97
C ARG A 327 15.79 -3.76 3.32
N GLY A 328 15.47 -4.00 4.59
CA GLY A 328 14.70 -5.15 5.06
C GLY A 328 13.28 -5.20 4.47
N VAL A 329 12.61 -4.05 4.35
CA VAL A 329 11.30 -3.90 3.69
C VAL A 329 11.39 -4.22 2.20
N GLU A 330 12.44 -3.76 1.51
CA GLU A 330 12.67 -4.06 0.09
C GLU A 330 12.96 -5.54 -0.18
N GLU A 331 13.66 -6.19 0.74
CA GLU A 331 14.06 -7.60 0.65
C GLU A 331 13.00 -8.56 1.23
N GLY A 332 11.93 -8.04 1.85
CA GLY A 332 10.86 -8.84 2.49
C GLY A 332 11.34 -9.64 3.71
N ARG A 333 12.35 -9.17 4.44
CA ARG A 333 12.99 -9.87 5.56
C ARG A 333 12.54 -9.35 6.93
N ASP A 334 12.50 -10.28 7.90
CA ASP A 334 12.11 -10.05 9.31
C ASP A 334 13.10 -9.19 10.15
N LYS A 335 14.13 -8.61 9.53
CA LYS A 335 15.23 -7.92 10.23
C LYS A 335 14.85 -6.62 10.92
N VAL A 336 13.80 -5.94 10.46
CA VAL A 336 13.37 -4.62 10.99
C VAL A 336 13.13 -4.64 12.49
N THR A 337 12.62 -5.74 13.02
CA THR A 337 12.31 -5.87 14.45
C THR A 337 13.55 -5.95 15.34
N GLY A 338 14.53 -6.73 14.90
CA GLY A 338 15.79 -6.88 15.66
C GLY A 338 16.52 -5.55 15.74
N VAL A 339 16.59 -4.84 14.62
CA VAL A 339 17.26 -3.54 14.51
C VAL A 339 16.58 -2.48 15.38
N MET A 340 15.24 -2.44 15.42
CA MET A 340 14.50 -1.47 16.25
C MET A 340 14.56 -1.82 17.75
N ALA A 341 14.60 -3.09 18.10
CA ALA A 341 14.81 -3.52 19.49
C ALA A 341 16.23 -3.17 19.97
N GLN A 342 17.23 -3.33 19.10
CA GLN A 342 18.61 -2.96 19.38
C GLN A 342 18.73 -1.44 19.58
N LEU A 343 18.16 -0.61 18.68
CA LEU A 343 18.16 0.85 18.84
C LEU A 343 17.55 1.29 20.18
N LYS A 344 16.42 0.68 20.57
CA LYS A 344 15.81 0.99 21.87
C LYS A 344 16.74 0.65 23.02
N SER A 345 17.43 -0.49 22.98
CA SER A 345 18.42 -0.92 23.97
C SER A 345 19.58 0.06 24.03
N ASP A 346 20.11 0.45 22.87
CA ASP A 346 21.26 1.36 22.76
C ASP A 346 20.93 2.77 23.27
N VAL A 347 19.72 3.28 22.96
CA VAL A 347 19.24 4.57 23.50
C VAL A 347 19.06 4.52 25.02
N MET A 348 18.51 3.44 25.58
CA MET A 348 18.37 3.27 27.02
C MET A 348 19.74 3.15 27.73
N GLU A 349 20.69 2.49 27.10
CA GLU A 349 22.05 2.33 27.61
C GLU A 349 22.85 3.66 27.56
N ALA A 350 22.68 4.43 26.45
CA ALA A 350 23.23 5.77 26.35
C ALA A 350 22.64 6.71 27.42
N GLN A 351 21.34 6.64 27.66
CA GLN A 351 20.64 7.38 28.71
C GLN A 351 21.15 7.02 30.11
N ALA A 352 21.44 5.73 30.33
CA ALA A 352 22.00 5.27 31.62
C ALA A 352 23.41 5.81 31.89
N SER A 353 24.22 6.02 30.84
CA SER A 353 25.60 6.53 30.93
C SER A 353 25.71 8.05 31.06
N MET A 354 24.62 8.81 30.93
CA MET A 354 24.59 10.27 31.05
C MET A 354 24.85 10.72 32.52
N THR A 355 25.50 11.88 32.67
CA THR A 355 25.62 12.56 33.96
C THR A 355 24.26 12.99 34.50
N ALA A 356 24.12 13.16 35.82
CA ALA A 356 22.86 13.57 36.45
C ALA A 356 22.29 14.87 35.85
N SER A 357 23.16 15.84 35.59
CA SER A 357 22.78 17.13 34.96
C SER A 357 22.31 16.96 33.51
N SER A 358 22.90 16.04 32.76
CA SER A 358 22.46 15.73 31.39
C SER A 358 21.15 14.96 31.37
N LYS A 359 20.89 14.12 32.39
CA LYS A 359 19.60 13.42 32.54
C LYS A 359 18.44 14.37 32.82
N GLU A 360 18.63 15.41 33.64
CA GLU A 360 17.62 16.44 33.91
C GLU A 360 17.28 17.27 32.67
N ILE A 361 18.29 17.59 31.86
CA ILE A 361 18.06 18.34 30.59
C ILE A 361 17.38 17.47 29.55
N PHE A 362 17.61 16.16 29.59
CA PHE A 362 17.02 15.22 28.62
C PHE A 362 15.59 14.83 29.01
N ALA A 363 15.29 14.70 30.31
CA ALA A 363 13.96 14.35 30.81
C ALA A 363 12.93 15.44 30.47
N GLY A 364 11.84 15.06 29.80
CA GLY A 364 10.80 15.97 29.34
C GLY A 364 11.18 16.86 28.15
N SER A 365 12.37 16.66 27.57
CA SER A 365 12.80 17.43 26.40
C SER A 365 12.01 17.04 25.13
N VAL A 366 11.99 17.95 24.17
CA VAL A 366 11.42 17.70 22.82
C VAL A 366 12.05 16.47 22.15
N VAL A 367 13.32 16.15 22.49
CA VAL A 367 14.02 14.96 21.99
C VAL A 367 13.51 13.68 22.62
N GLU A 368 13.28 13.65 23.95
CA GLU A 368 12.68 12.49 24.60
C GLU A 368 11.27 12.24 24.04
N GLN A 369 10.46 13.29 23.91
CA GLN A 369 9.15 13.20 23.28
C GLN A 369 9.24 12.80 21.81
N GLY A 370 10.22 13.32 21.06
CA GLY A 370 10.49 12.95 19.67
C GLY A 370 10.92 11.49 19.52
N LEU A 371 11.81 10.99 20.39
CA LEU A 371 12.26 9.59 20.41
C LEU A 371 11.13 8.64 20.82
N LEU A 372 10.30 9.03 21.79
CA LEU A 372 9.11 8.28 22.17
C LEU A 372 8.08 8.24 21.06
N SER A 373 7.87 9.36 20.37
CA SER A 373 7.03 9.44 19.16
C SER A 373 7.61 8.59 18.03
N ALA A 374 8.92 8.64 17.81
CA ALA A 374 9.62 7.84 16.81
C ALA A 374 9.55 6.34 17.12
N ALA A 375 9.75 5.95 18.39
CA ALA A 375 9.60 4.56 18.82
C ALA A 375 8.14 4.06 18.68
N THR A 376 7.18 4.91 18.92
CA THR A 376 5.76 4.62 18.74
C THR A 376 5.42 4.47 17.27
N GLN A 377 5.86 5.38 16.41
CA GLN A 377 5.65 5.29 14.96
C GLN A 377 6.39 4.09 14.34
N SER A 378 7.58 3.75 14.82
CA SER A 378 8.28 2.55 14.36
C SER A 378 7.57 1.26 14.76
N ARG A 379 6.93 1.22 15.94
CA ARG A 379 6.02 0.14 16.32
C ARG A 379 4.81 0.05 15.40
N LEU A 380 4.20 1.18 15.05
CA LEU A 380 3.15 1.30 14.05
C LEU A 380 3.57 0.72 12.69
N ILE A 381 4.75 1.12 12.20
CA ILE A 381 5.30 0.67 10.93
C ILE A 381 5.55 -0.84 10.94
N VAL A 382 6.18 -1.34 12.00
CA VAL A 382 6.56 -2.76 12.13
C VAL A 382 5.34 -3.67 12.36
N SER A 383 4.32 -3.21 13.08
CA SER A 383 3.08 -3.97 13.29
C SER A 383 2.24 -4.13 12.02
N ARG A 384 2.47 -3.29 11.01
CA ARG A 384 1.80 -3.36 9.69
C ARG A 384 2.41 -4.38 8.73
N LEU A 385 3.50 -5.06 9.11
CA LEU A 385 4.10 -6.09 8.24
C LEU A 385 3.25 -7.37 8.27
N PRO A 386 2.78 -7.85 7.09
CA PRO A 386 1.84 -8.98 7.01
C PRO A 386 2.31 -10.25 7.74
N HIS A 387 3.61 -10.54 7.73
CA HIS A 387 4.17 -11.73 8.39
C HIS A 387 4.21 -11.63 9.92
N ARG A 388 4.15 -10.41 10.50
CA ARG A 388 4.02 -10.25 11.96
C ARG A 388 2.61 -10.51 12.44
N VAL A 389 1.62 -10.08 11.67
CA VAL A 389 0.24 -10.48 11.91
C VAL A 389 0.16 -12.02 11.92
N LYS A 390 0.84 -12.70 10.99
CA LYS A 390 0.96 -14.16 10.96
C LYS A 390 1.53 -14.75 12.25
N ALA A 391 2.63 -14.21 12.77
CA ALA A 391 3.31 -14.75 13.94
C ALA A 391 2.54 -14.53 15.25
N GLN A 392 1.89 -13.37 15.42
CA GLN A 392 1.21 -12.99 16.66
C GLN A 392 -0.22 -13.51 16.76
N TYR A 393 -0.88 -13.74 15.62
CA TYR A 393 -2.31 -14.09 15.56
C TYR A 393 -2.56 -15.44 14.88
N SER A 394 -1.62 -16.36 15.03
CA SER A 394 -1.76 -17.72 14.48
C SER A 394 -2.92 -18.52 15.07
N GLU A 395 -3.43 -18.12 16.23
CA GLU A 395 -4.61 -18.69 16.88
C GLU A 395 -5.75 -17.66 16.90
N ALA A 396 -6.92 -18.05 16.39
CA ALA A 396 -8.10 -17.18 16.45
C ALA A 396 -8.51 -16.96 17.92
N PRO A 397 -8.89 -15.73 18.29
CA PRO A 397 -9.46 -15.49 19.62
C PRO A 397 -10.85 -16.12 19.69
N ARG A 398 -11.22 -16.58 20.88
CA ARG A 398 -12.61 -16.97 21.17
C ARG A 398 -13.49 -15.74 21.40
N VAL A 399 -12.89 -14.66 21.92
CA VAL A 399 -13.58 -13.42 22.29
C VAL A 399 -12.88 -12.24 21.63
N ILE A 400 -13.62 -11.45 20.89
CA ILE A 400 -13.18 -10.15 20.40
C ILE A 400 -13.74 -9.07 21.31
N VAL A 401 -12.88 -8.20 21.82
CA VAL A 401 -13.22 -7.01 22.59
C VAL A 401 -12.87 -5.79 21.75
N ALA A 402 -13.73 -4.81 21.69
CA ALA A 402 -13.43 -3.57 20.95
C ALA A 402 -14.07 -2.36 21.63
N ASP A 403 -13.37 -1.23 21.62
CA ASP A 403 -13.99 0.05 21.93
C ASP A 403 -15.05 0.40 20.89
N GLN A 404 -16.05 1.11 21.30
CA GLN A 404 -17.07 1.63 20.39
C GLN A 404 -16.46 2.49 19.31
N SER A 405 -15.48 3.33 19.63
CA SER A 405 -14.75 4.17 18.68
C SER A 405 -13.81 3.38 17.74
N ALA A 406 -13.45 2.15 18.07
CA ALA A 406 -12.72 1.24 17.19
C ALA A 406 -13.62 0.55 16.15
N LEU A 407 -14.92 0.53 16.38
CA LEU A 407 -15.93 -0.13 15.54
C LEU A 407 -16.61 0.80 14.56
N SER A 408 -17.04 1.97 15.02
CA SER A 408 -17.86 2.90 14.25
C SER A 408 -17.02 3.95 13.54
N MET A 409 -17.39 4.26 12.30
CA MET A 409 -16.85 5.38 11.54
C MET A 409 -17.38 6.72 12.10
N ASP A 410 -16.84 7.85 11.65
CA ASP A 410 -17.26 9.19 12.10
C ASP A 410 -18.76 9.47 11.94
N ASN A 411 -19.42 8.77 11.02
CA ASN A 411 -20.88 8.84 10.82
C ASN A 411 -21.68 7.93 11.78
N GLY A 412 -21.03 7.21 12.69
CA GLY A 412 -21.65 6.27 13.62
C GLY A 412 -22.01 4.89 13.03
N GLU A 413 -21.70 4.65 11.76
CA GLU A 413 -21.99 3.36 11.11
C GLU A 413 -20.79 2.39 11.20
N ILE A 414 -21.08 1.11 11.23
CA ILE A 414 -20.08 0.04 11.11
C ILE A 414 -19.88 -0.29 9.63
N SER A 415 -18.65 -0.28 9.16
CA SER A 415 -18.36 -0.54 7.75
C SER A 415 -18.76 -1.95 7.32
N THR A 416 -19.31 -2.09 6.11
CA THR A 416 -19.65 -3.39 5.50
C THR A 416 -18.44 -4.34 5.50
N ARG A 417 -17.25 -3.81 5.26
CA ARG A 417 -16.01 -4.59 5.28
C ARG A 417 -15.72 -5.21 6.64
N LEU A 418 -15.98 -4.48 7.73
CA LEU A 418 -15.82 -5.01 9.09
C LEU A 418 -16.85 -6.10 9.38
N GLN A 419 -18.11 -5.90 8.97
CA GLN A 419 -19.17 -6.90 9.11
C GLN A 419 -18.82 -8.21 8.36
N GLU A 420 -18.32 -8.11 7.13
CA GLU A 420 -17.86 -9.27 6.34
C GLU A 420 -16.68 -9.99 7.01
N ALA A 421 -15.70 -9.25 7.52
CA ALA A 421 -14.54 -9.82 8.22
C ALA A 421 -14.94 -10.58 9.50
N LEU A 422 -15.86 -10.01 10.28
CA LEU A 422 -16.44 -10.66 11.47
C LEU A 422 -17.21 -11.93 11.09
N THR A 423 -18.01 -11.88 10.03
CA THR A 423 -18.76 -13.04 9.53
C THR A 423 -17.83 -14.18 9.10
N GLN A 424 -16.70 -13.87 8.45
CA GLN A 424 -15.71 -14.87 8.04
C GLN A 424 -15.04 -15.58 9.22
N LEU A 425 -14.86 -14.88 10.35
CA LEU A 425 -14.27 -15.44 11.58
C LEU A 425 -15.29 -16.13 12.50
N HIS A 426 -16.58 -15.91 12.29
CA HIS A 426 -17.65 -16.39 13.14
C HIS A 426 -17.53 -17.84 13.63
N PRO A 427 -17.15 -18.84 12.82
CA PRO A 427 -17.07 -20.22 13.32
C PRO A 427 -16.07 -20.40 14.47
N GLN A 428 -15.22 -19.41 14.75
CA GLN A 428 -14.11 -19.48 15.71
C GLN A 428 -14.23 -18.44 16.82
N VAL A 429 -14.91 -17.32 16.56
CA VAL A 429 -15.22 -16.30 17.55
C VAL A 429 -16.57 -16.60 18.15
N GLU A 430 -16.58 -16.96 19.44
CA GLU A 430 -17.79 -17.34 20.15
C GLU A 430 -18.55 -16.12 20.69
N GLU A 431 -17.80 -15.10 21.13
CA GLU A 431 -18.35 -13.92 21.80
C GLU A 431 -17.72 -12.62 21.29
N PHE A 432 -18.54 -11.57 21.29
CA PHE A 432 -18.12 -10.21 20.94
C PHE A 432 -18.46 -9.24 22.08
N VAL A 433 -17.50 -8.44 22.52
CA VAL A 433 -17.66 -7.48 23.63
C VAL A 433 -17.34 -6.06 23.16
N VAL A 434 -18.28 -5.15 23.37
CA VAL A 434 -18.11 -3.74 23.05
C VAL A 434 -18.00 -2.91 24.33
N LEU A 435 -16.93 -2.12 24.43
CA LEU A 435 -16.75 -1.16 25.52
C LEU A 435 -17.35 0.20 25.11
N SER A 436 -18.22 0.74 25.93
CA SER A 436 -18.84 2.06 25.75
C SER A 436 -18.65 2.91 27.00
N PRO A 437 -17.48 3.55 27.17
CA PRO A 437 -17.11 4.25 28.42
C PRO A 437 -18.06 5.41 28.75
N GLN A 438 -18.68 6.02 27.74
CA GLN A 438 -19.55 7.20 27.92
C GLN A 438 -21.03 6.88 28.15
N GLY A 439 -21.39 5.61 28.34
CA GLY A 439 -22.77 5.18 28.64
C GLY A 439 -23.73 5.19 27.46
N GLU A 440 -23.35 5.68 26.30
CA GLU A 440 -24.10 5.55 25.07
C GLU A 440 -23.84 4.17 24.46
N VAL A 441 -24.85 3.31 24.47
CA VAL A 441 -24.74 1.96 23.89
C VAL A 441 -25.20 2.02 22.44
N LEU A 442 -24.36 1.66 21.51
CA LEU A 442 -24.75 1.47 20.11
C LEU A 442 -25.96 0.56 20.00
N ASP A 443 -26.93 0.95 19.17
CA ASP A 443 -28.09 0.09 18.88
C ASP A 443 -27.60 -1.24 18.26
N ALA A 444 -28.21 -2.35 18.69
CA ALA A 444 -27.92 -3.66 18.11
C ALA A 444 -28.14 -3.69 16.58
N ALA A 445 -29.07 -2.88 16.07
CA ALA A 445 -29.31 -2.72 14.64
C ALA A 445 -28.09 -2.15 13.88
N ALA A 446 -27.21 -1.40 14.55
CA ALA A 446 -25.97 -0.89 13.95
C ALA A 446 -24.95 -1.99 13.62
N PHE A 447 -25.03 -3.14 14.29
CA PHE A 447 -24.13 -4.27 14.07
C PHE A 447 -24.56 -5.20 12.93
N GLY A 448 -25.73 -5.00 12.32
CA GLY A 448 -26.27 -5.87 11.28
C GLY A 448 -26.50 -7.29 11.80
N ASP A 449 -26.36 -8.28 10.92
CA ASP A 449 -26.44 -9.71 11.24
C ASP A 449 -25.14 -10.23 11.89
N LEU A 450 -24.60 -9.54 12.92
CA LEU A 450 -23.51 -10.13 13.69
C LEU A 450 -23.98 -11.43 14.33
N PRO A 451 -23.25 -12.51 14.11
CA PRO A 451 -23.62 -13.79 14.68
C PRO A 451 -23.42 -13.76 16.19
N GLN A 452 -24.52 -13.88 16.91
CA GLN A 452 -24.61 -14.27 18.31
C GLN A 452 -24.18 -13.27 19.39
N SER A 453 -24.45 -13.64 20.66
CA SER A 453 -24.34 -12.88 21.90
C SER A 453 -23.31 -11.73 21.88
N CYS A 454 -23.76 -10.53 21.57
CA CYS A 454 -22.96 -9.33 21.73
C CYS A 454 -23.11 -8.83 23.17
N TRP A 455 -22.00 -8.74 23.89
CA TRP A 455 -21.92 -8.13 25.21
C TRP A 455 -21.55 -6.65 25.05
N ARG A 456 -22.26 -5.80 25.73
CA ARG A 456 -21.99 -4.36 25.76
C ARG A 456 -21.69 -3.92 27.18
N ILE A 457 -20.59 -3.23 27.40
CA ILE A 457 -20.20 -2.74 28.71
C ILE A 457 -20.45 -1.24 28.73
N ALA A 458 -21.38 -0.81 29.58
CA ALA A 458 -21.69 0.59 29.82
C ALA A 458 -21.17 0.98 31.21
N CYS A 459 -20.55 2.17 31.31
CA CYS A 459 -20.05 2.68 32.58
C CYS A 459 -21.05 3.68 33.18
N SER A 460 -21.28 3.55 34.48
CA SER A 460 -22.12 4.47 35.24
C SER A 460 -21.45 4.83 36.55
N GLU A 461 -21.23 6.14 36.78
CA GLU A 461 -20.70 6.63 38.06
C GLU A 461 -21.61 6.22 39.21
N GLY A 462 -21.05 5.54 40.22
CA GLY A 462 -21.76 5.08 41.39
C GLY A 462 -22.45 3.73 41.26
N ALA A 463 -22.19 2.95 40.20
CA ALA A 463 -22.66 1.57 40.11
C ALA A 463 -22.05 0.71 41.23
N GLU A 464 -22.90 0.06 42.05
CA GLU A 464 -22.45 -0.91 43.05
C GLU A 464 -22.36 -2.31 42.42
N GLY A 465 -21.17 -2.70 41.97
CA GLY A 465 -20.89 -3.95 41.27
C GLY A 465 -21.45 -4.00 39.84
N VAL A 466 -21.26 -5.15 39.17
CA VAL A 466 -21.68 -5.29 37.75
C VAL A 466 -23.09 -5.86 37.67
N GLN A 467 -23.98 -5.15 37.00
CA GLN A 467 -25.35 -5.57 36.72
C GLN A 467 -25.50 -6.03 35.27
N PHE A 468 -26.16 -7.16 35.03
CA PHE A 468 -26.39 -7.69 33.69
C PHE A 468 -27.89 -7.58 33.35
N ASN A 469 -28.19 -6.92 32.24
CA ASN A 469 -29.54 -6.73 31.73
C ASN A 469 -29.64 -7.22 30.28
N ASP A 470 -30.67 -8.01 30.01
CA ASP A 470 -30.98 -8.41 28.63
C ASP A 470 -31.46 -7.21 27.84
N ALA A 471 -30.94 -7.06 26.62
CA ALA A 471 -31.28 -5.98 25.73
C ALA A 471 -31.36 -6.50 24.28
N PRO A 472 -32.05 -5.80 23.36
CA PRO A 472 -32.07 -6.19 21.95
C PRO A 472 -30.66 -6.42 21.42
N GLY A 473 -30.40 -7.59 20.83
CA GLY A 473 -29.09 -7.94 20.26
C GLY A 473 -28.01 -8.36 21.26
N GLY A 474 -28.35 -8.70 22.51
CA GLY A 474 -27.38 -9.23 23.47
C GLY A 474 -27.59 -8.80 24.92
N VAL A 475 -26.54 -8.74 25.70
CA VAL A 475 -26.54 -8.41 27.12
C VAL A 475 -25.75 -7.10 27.37
N VAL A 476 -26.31 -6.21 28.19
CA VAL A 476 -25.63 -5.02 28.68
C VAL A 476 -25.13 -5.26 30.09
N ALA A 477 -23.83 -5.11 30.29
CA ALA A 477 -23.21 -5.10 31.61
C ALA A 477 -22.97 -3.64 32.02
N THR A 478 -23.62 -3.19 33.12
CA THR A 478 -23.38 -1.86 33.69
C THR A 478 -22.39 -2.01 34.84
N ALA A 479 -21.28 -1.27 34.78
CA ALA A 479 -20.18 -1.34 35.74
C ALA A 479 -19.70 0.07 36.14
N SER A 480 -18.87 0.18 37.18
CA SER A 480 -18.25 1.45 37.56
C SER A 480 -17.08 1.83 36.65
N SER A 481 -16.44 0.84 36.01
CA SER A 481 -15.35 1.04 35.05
C SER A 481 -15.37 -0.01 33.93
N PRO A 482 -14.75 0.28 32.77
CA PRO A 482 -14.61 -0.70 31.68
C PRO A 482 -13.90 -1.99 32.13
N ALA A 483 -12.88 -1.87 32.97
CA ALA A 483 -12.10 -2.99 33.46
C ALA A 483 -12.92 -3.93 34.36
N GLU A 484 -13.70 -3.37 35.29
CA GLU A 484 -14.61 -4.14 36.15
C GLU A 484 -15.67 -4.87 35.30
N GLY A 485 -16.27 -4.15 34.32
CA GLY A 485 -17.26 -4.70 33.43
C GLY A 485 -16.69 -5.85 32.58
N LEU A 486 -15.51 -5.66 31.99
CA LEU A 486 -14.85 -6.70 31.19
C LEU A 486 -14.50 -7.93 32.02
N ALA A 487 -13.93 -7.74 33.21
CA ALA A 487 -13.61 -8.85 34.11
C ALA A 487 -14.84 -9.68 34.48
N ALA A 488 -15.97 -9.03 34.73
CA ALA A 488 -17.25 -9.70 35.05
C ALA A 488 -17.82 -10.45 33.84
N VAL A 489 -17.76 -9.86 32.63
CA VAL A 489 -18.20 -10.52 31.39
C VAL A 489 -17.32 -11.73 31.11
N VAL A 490 -15.99 -11.58 31.14
CA VAL A 490 -15.01 -12.67 30.90
C VAL A 490 -15.27 -13.85 31.86
N LYS A 491 -15.50 -13.55 33.14
CA LYS A 491 -15.84 -14.57 34.13
C LYS A 491 -17.18 -15.28 33.81
N LYS A 492 -18.18 -14.51 33.35
CA LYS A 492 -19.51 -15.03 33.03
C LYS A 492 -19.52 -15.95 31.81
N ILE A 493 -18.73 -15.63 30.78
CA ILE A 493 -18.58 -16.44 29.56
C ILE A 493 -17.55 -17.58 29.72
N GLY A 494 -16.84 -17.64 30.84
CA GLY A 494 -15.82 -18.66 31.09
C GLY A 494 -14.62 -18.60 30.16
N ALA A 495 -14.24 -17.37 29.73
CA ALA A 495 -13.06 -17.14 28.89
C ALA A 495 -11.81 -16.91 29.76
N GLU A 496 -10.64 -17.23 29.19
CA GLU A 496 -9.35 -16.93 29.79
C GLU A 496 -8.72 -15.72 29.07
N PRO A 497 -7.79 -14.98 29.70
CA PRO A 497 -7.12 -13.82 29.08
C PRO A 497 -6.50 -14.10 27.71
N LYS A 498 -5.96 -15.31 27.50
CA LYS A 498 -5.39 -15.74 26.21
C LYS A 498 -6.43 -15.87 25.08
N ASP A 499 -7.70 -16.03 25.44
CA ASP A 499 -8.82 -16.17 24.50
C ASP A 499 -9.28 -14.83 23.93
N LEU A 500 -8.84 -13.70 24.53
CA LEU A 500 -9.29 -12.35 24.19
C LEU A 500 -8.34 -11.67 23.22
N LEU A 501 -8.93 -10.94 22.29
CA LEU A 501 -8.25 -9.97 21.43
C LEU A 501 -8.97 -8.62 21.55
N PHE A 502 -8.27 -7.60 22.03
CA PHE A 502 -8.82 -6.28 22.28
C PHE A 502 -8.34 -5.26 21.25
N PHE A 503 -9.27 -4.58 20.60
CA PHE A 503 -9.04 -3.43 19.74
C PHE A 503 -9.26 -2.15 20.52
N ALA A 504 -8.17 -1.53 20.94
CA ALA A 504 -8.13 -0.41 21.89
C ALA A 504 -7.99 0.93 21.18
N ASN A 505 -8.75 1.94 21.58
CA ASN A 505 -8.71 3.28 21.02
C ASN A 505 -8.95 4.40 22.04
N GLU A 506 -9.27 4.08 23.29
CA GLU A 506 -9.66 5.06 24.30
C GLU A 506 -8.59 5.23 25.39
N PRO A 507 -8.54 6.42 26.06
CA PRO A 507 -7.68 6.63 27.22
C PRO A 507 -8.03 5.66 28.37
N GLY A 508 -7.02 5.03 28.98
CA GLY A 508 -7.20 4.04 30.04
C GLY A 508 -7.09 2.59 29.60
N ASP A 509 -7.18 2.32 28.30
CA ASP A 509 -7.09 0.97 27.74
C ASP A 509 -5.73 0.32 27.96
N GLU A 510 -4.68 1.10 28.17
CA GLU A 510 -3.34 0.58 28.50
C GLU A 510 -3.35 -0.33 29.73
N THR A 511 -4.28 -0.14 30.64
CA THR A 511 -4.41 -0.96 31.88
C THR A 511 -4.76 -2.42 31.57
N PHE A 512 -5.44 -2.70 30.46
CA PHE A 512 -5.77 -4.06 30.05
C PHE A 512 -4.54 -4.84 29.55
N ALA A 513 -3.53 -4.18 29.02
CA ALA A 513 -2.30 -4.85 28.58
C ALA A 513 -1.42 -5.29 29.76
N GLU A 514 -1.47 -4.59 30.88
CA GLU A 514 -0.67 -4.85 32.09
C GLU A 514 -1.30 -5.85 33.05
N GLY A 515 -2.54 -6.28 32.77
CA GLY A 515 -3.29 -7.17 33.63
C GLY A 515 -3.86 -6.47 34.88
N GLY A 516 -4.10 -5.16 34.80
CA GLY A 516 -4.88 -4.43 35.81
C GLY A 516 -6.23 -5.13 36.03
N ASP A 517 -6.65 -5.22 37.29
CA ASP A 517 -7.86 -5.95 37.70
C ASP A 517 -7.92 -7.44 37.28
N GLY A 518 -6.76 -8.06 36.92
CA GLY A 518 -6.62 -9.50 36.73
C GLY A 518 -6.90 -10.02 35.32
N VAL A 519 -7.10 -9.15 34.32
CA VAL A 519 -7.33 -9.56 32.92
C VAL A 519 -6.28 -8.94 31.98
N ALA A 520 -5.17 -9.66 31.77
CA ALA A 520 -4.21 -9.29 30.72
C ALA A 520 -4.69 -9.81 29.36
N VAL A 521 -4.87 -8.92 28.40
CA VAL A 521 -5.40 -9.27 27.06
C VAL A 521 -4.38 -9.04 25.95
N ARG A 522 -4.52 -9.78 24.84
CA ARG A 522 -3.81 -9.44 23.62
C ARG A 522 -4.43 -8.17 23.04
N MET A 523 -3.66 -7.10 22.95
CA MET A 523 -4.15 -5.77 22.54
C MET A 523 -3.62 -5.37 21.18
N VAL A 524 -4.51 -4.85 20.35
CA VAL A 524 -4.21 -4.13 19.10
C VAL A 524 -4.72 -2.71 19.25
N ALA A 525 -3.83 -1.73 19.32
CA ALA A 525 -4.22 -0.33 19.35
C ALA A 525 -4.52 0.17 17.92
N LEU A 526 -5.49 1.07 17.79
CA LEU A 526 -5.65 1.84 16.56
C LEU A 526 -4.59 2.95 16.49
N GLU A 527 -4.24 3.40 15.29
CA GLU A 527 -3.28 4.51 15.10
C GLU A 527 -3.77 5.85 15.67
N THR A 528 -5.06 5.95 15.95
CA THR A 528 -5.73 7.10 16.58
C THR A 528 -5.75 7.04 18.10
N ALA A 529 -5.41 5.90 18.69
CA ALA A 529 -5.40 5.72 20.13
C ALA A 529 -4.38 6.62 20.83
N PRO A 530 -4.60 6.96 22.12
CA PRO A 530 -3.62 7.65 22.93
C PRO A 530 -2.26 6.96 22.95
N ILE A 531 -1.19 7.74 23.16
CA ILE A 531 0.18 7.22 23.04
C ILE A 531 0.50 6.16 24.08
N GLU A 532 -0.09 6.25 25.27
CA GLU A 532 0.02 5.27 26.35
C GLU A 532 -0.56 3.92 25.93
N VAL A 533 -1.73 3.94 25.31
CA VAL A 533 -2.40 2.75 24.75
C VAL A 533 -1.55 2.11 23.65
N ILE A 534 -1.03 2.94 22.73
CA ILE A 534 -0.15 2.47 21.65
C ILE A 534 1.13 1.84 22.20
N LYS A 535 1.70 2.40 23.30
CA LYS A 535 2.90 1.84 23.95
C LYS A 535 2.61 0.48 24.63
N ALA A 536 1.45 0.33 25.22
CA ALA A 536 1.05 -0.88 25.93
C ALA A 536 0.67 -2.02 24.96
N ALA A 537 0.11 -1.72 23.81
CA ALA A 537 -0.36 -2.69 22.84
C ALA A 537 0.76 -3.54 22.22
N GLN A 538 0.48 -4.83 21.95
CA GLN A 538 1.40 -5.72 21.26
C GLN A 538 1.47 -5.44 19.75
N ALA A 539 0.39 -4.88 19.17
CA ALA A 539 0.33 -4.50 17.77
C ALA A 539 -0.44 -3.18 17.61
N VAL A 540 -0.27 -2.54 16.46
CA VAL A 540 -1.01 -1.33 16.09
C VAL A 540 -1.57 -1.50 14.68
N THR A 541 -2.82 -1.08 14.48
CA THR A 541 -3.50 -1.11 13.18
C THR A 541 -3.91 0.29 12.75
N TYR A 542 -4.54 0.41 11.57
CA TYR A 542 -5.06 1.67 11.07
C TYR A 542 -6.27 2.17 11.89
N SER A 543 -6.65 3.42 11.67
CA SER A 543 -7.89 3.99 12.21
C SER A 543 -9.13 3.26 11.66
N THR A 544 -10.28 3.51 12.30
CA THR A 544 -11.57 2.97 11.86
C THR A 544 -11.91 3.43 10.44
N GLU A 545 -11.67 4.71 10.11
CA GLU A 545 -11.85 5.28 8.78
C GLU A 545 -10.99 4.58 7.69
N ARG A 546 -9.95 3.90 8.11
CA ARG A 546 -9.04 3.15 7.22
C ARG A 546 -9.18 1.64 7.38
N TYR A 547 -10.29 1.21 7.96
CA TYR A 547 -10.64 -0.20 8.13
C TYR A 547 -9.63 -1.03 8.95
N GLY A 548 -8.97 -0.41 9.93
CA GLY A 548 -7.87 -1.05 10.67
C GLY A 548 -8.25 -2.36 11.35
N MET A 549 -9.40 -2.40 12.04
CA MET A 549 -9.89 -3.61 12.67
C MET A 549 -10.24 -4.69 11.62
N ALA A 550 -10.95 -4.32 10.54
CA ALA A 550 -11.32 -5.25 9.48
C ALA A 550 -10.07 -5.89 8.84
N GLU A 551 -9.02 -5.12 8.62
CA GLU A 551 -7.77 -5.62 8.02
C GLU A 551 -7.08 -6.69 8.88
N VAL A 552 -7.08 -6.52 10.20
CA VAL A 552 -6.55 -7.53 11.15
C VAL A 552 -7.40 -8.79 11.12
N LEU A 553 -8.72 -8.66 11.17
CA LEU A 553 -9.64 -9.81 11.18
C LEU A 553 -9.60 -10.59 9.87
N GLU A 554 -9.54 -9.92 8.71
CA GLU A 554 -9.35 -10.57 7.41
C GLU A 554 -8.03 -11.36 7.34
N ALA A 555 -6.94 -10.78 7.87
CA ALA A 555 -5.66 -11.47 7.92
C ALA A 555 -5.72 -12.72 8.79
N MET A 556 -6.44 -12.67 9.90
CA MET A 556 -6.69 -13.84 10.76
C MET A 556 -7.54 -14.90 10.06
N ALA A 557 -8.61 -14.51 9.37
CA ALA A 557 -9.46 -15.43 8.61
C ALA A 557 -8.68 -16.20 7.53
N ARG A 558 -7.81 -15.50 6.78
CA ARG A 558 -6.94 -16.13 5.77
C ARG A 558 -5.99 -17.15 6.37
N LEU A 559 -5.36 -16.84 7.52
CA LEU A 559 -4.46 -17.76 8.22
C LEU A 559 -5.13 -19.05 8.66
N GLN A 560 -6.42 -18.99 8.97
CA GLN A 560 -7.21 -20.15 9.36
C GLN A 560 -7.57 -21.03 8.15
N GLN A 561 -7.78 -20.40 6.98
CA GLN A 561 -8.01 -21.14 5.72
C GLN A 561 -6.75 -21.84 5.22
N GLU A 562 -5.56 -21.25 5.41
CA GLU A 562 -4.27 -21.85 5.05
C GLU A 562 -3.88 -23.06 5.94
N LYS A 563 -4.49 -23.21 7.12
CA LYS A 563 -4.25 -24.32 8.07
C LYS A 563 -5.18 -25.53 7.86
N LYS A 564 -6.26 -25.37 7.11
CA LYS A 564 -7.18 -26.44 6.70
C LYS A 564 -6.77 -27.04 5.36
#